data_262e46d747c0b866da304035e1442e2f
#
_entry.id   262e46d747c0b866da304035e1442e2f
#
_cell.length_a   1.000
_cell.length_b   1.000
_cell.length_c   1.000
_cell.angle_alpha   90.00
_cell.angle_beta   90.00
_cell.angle_gamma   90.00
#
_symmetry.space_group_name_H-M   'P 1'
#
loop_
_entity.id
_entity.type
_entity.pdbx_description
1 polymer ?
#
loop_
_entity_poly.entity_id
_entity_poly.type
_entity_poly.pdbx_seq_one_letter_code
_entity_poly.pdbx_strand_id
1 'polypeptide(L)'
;MRRRTTRALIAALAAMLALVVSACGSGGPSAAGDDRTIRIGAWYPLTGALASFGIPERAGADAYFKSVNARGGINGRTIDWIVKDNAYDPQQTVQIARRLVDQDRVVAIVATNGTAQSQATFPFVLEQSKVPVLNTLGGDASWYQPARDGLFGLQTLYEDQAAALGDWVARDGAKKVLVVHSDPAAFLKVAEEIGPAARKTDPSVRVKRLPVKFQTTDYSPVISKVKAEKPDAVVLILASAEAASYLKEARLQGLSTPMYGYAPVAAQSTLTLAGKAAEGVRAVQLVKSPHDDDPAIKEFRAAMAKYERGQPADFITLWGWAAAKAFVEIAKTIDGPVTAESLTRAYENARHVDTGVAPVLSFSAGRHLGTRDVQKVVVRNGRWESRGDFFTPPVRD
;
A
#
# COMPACT_ATOMS: atom_id res chain seq x y z
N MET A 1 -42.64 46.46 -63.79
CA MET A 1 -42.88 45.49 -62.73
C MET A 1 -41.69 44.58 -62.31
N ARG A 2 -40.46 44.72 -62.89
CA ARG A 2 -39.28 43.90 -62.61
C ARG A 2 -38.32 44.44 -61.54
N ARG A 3 -38.47 45.63 -61.00
CA ARG A 3 -37.52 46.20 -60.01
C ARG A 3 -37.98 46.03 -58.52
N ARG A 4 -39.19 45.65 -58.25
CA ARG A 4 -39.67 45.44 -56.86
C ARG A 4 -39.43 44.07 -56.29
N THR A 5 -39.35 43.02 -57.13
CA THR A 5 -39.11 41.65 -56.72
C THR A 5 -37.65 41.35 -56.33
N THR A 6 -36.68 42.08 -56.97
CA THR A 6 -35.25 41.85 -56.63
C THR A 6 -34.86 42.48 -55.28
N ARG A 7 -35.53 43.52 -54.81
CA ARG A 7 -35.27 44.12 -53.50
C ARG A 7 -35.84 43.27 -52.33
N ALA A 8 -36.91 42.60 -52.54
CA ALA A 8 -37.51 41.68 -51.53
C ALA A 8 -36.68 40.40 -51.30
N LEU A 9 -36.06 39.87 -52.36
CA LEU A 9 -35.18 38.70 -52.27
C LEU A 9 -33.84 38.97 -51.57
N ILE A 10 -33.27 40.18 -51.77
CA ILE A 10 -32.02 40.59 -51.11
C ILE A 10 -32.27 40.86 -49.62
N ALA A 11 -33.41 41.40 -49.24
CA ALA A 11 -33.75 41.62 -47.84
C ALA A 11 -34.03 40.30 -47.07
N ALA A 12 -34.60 39.30 -47.74
CA ALA A 12 -34.85 37.97 -47.14
C ALA A 12 -33.51 37.17 -46.97
N LEU A 13 -32.56 37.34 -47.90
CA LEU A 13 -31.26 36.66 -47.79
C LEU A 13 -30.36 37.31 -46.69
N ALA A 14 -30.46 38.64 -46.50
CA ALA A 14 -29.76 39.34 -45.44
C ALA A 14 -30.31 38.99 -44.04
N ALA A 15 -31.63 38.78 -43.90
CA ALA A 15 -32.25 38.37 -42.65
C ALA A 15 -31.91 36.91 -42.28
N MET A 16 -31.73 35.99 -43.23
CA MET A 16 -31.30 34.62 -42.99
C MET A 16 -29.82 34.52 -42.61
N LEU A 17 -28.96 35.41 -43.13
CA LEU A 17 -27.53 35.42 -42.78
C LEU A 17 -27.28 35.99 -41.36
N ALA A 18 -28.16 36.85 -40.85
CA ALA A 18 -28.06 37.41 -39.50
C ALA A 18 -28.46 36.41 -38.38
N LEU A 19 -29.26 35.38 -38.68
CA LEU A 19 -29.67 34.34 -37.74
C LEU A 19 -28.62 33.23 -37.58
N VAL A 20 -27.68 33.06 -38.48
CA VAL A 20 -26.62 32.06 -38.40
C VAL A 20 -25.41 32.55 -37.60
N VAL A 21 -25.22 33.85 -37.43
CA VAL A 21 -24.09 34.45 -36.69
C VAL A 21 -24.39 34.54 -35.18
N SER A 22 -25.64 34.42 -34.74
CA SER A 22 -25.99 34.45 -33.30
C SER A 22 -25.90 33.08 -32.60
N ALA A 23 -25.60 32.00 -33.32
CA ALA A 23 -25.44 30.66 -32.75
C ALA A 23 -23.97 30.28 -32.44
N CYS A 24 -23.00 31.16 -32.70
CA CYS A 24 -21.60 31.00 -32.35
C CYS A 24 -21.20 31.93 -31.20
N GLY A 25 -22.08 32.03 -30.19
CA GLY A 25 -21.84 32.71 -28.94
C GLY A 25 -21.33 31.73 -27.87
N SER A 26 -20.04 31.78 -27.61
CA SER A 26 -19.40 31.38 -26.34
C SER A 26 -19.76 30.00 -25.77
N GLY A 27 -19.12 29.01 -26.29
CA GLY A 27 -18.93 27.72 -25.68
C GLY A 27 -17.69 27.11 -26.28
N GLY A 28 -16.51 27.66 -25.93
CA GLY A 28 -15.28 26.92 -26.08
C GLY A 28 -15.47 25.59 -25.34
N PRO A 29 -14.95 24.47 -25.81
CA PRO A 29 -14.91 23.27 -24.99
C PRO A 29 -14.01 23.58 -23.80
N SER A 30 -14.61 24.05 -22.69
CA SER A 30 -14.03 23.81 -21.40
C SER A 30 -13.80 22.30 -21.37
N ALA A 31 -12.55 21.90 -21.30
CA ALA A 31 -12.19 20.56 -20.87
C ALA A 31 -12.58 20.42 -19.39
N ALA A 32 -13.89 20.54 -19.10
CA ALA A 32 -14.50 20.03 -17.90
C ALA A 32 -14.39 18.52 -18.05
N GLY A 33 -13.35 17.93 -17.44
CA GLY A 33 -13.32 16.50 -17.23
C GLY A 33 -14.69 16.12 -16.68
N ASP A 34 -15.20 14.96 -17.11
CA ASP A 34 -16.51 14.46 -16.66
C ASP A 34 -16.54 14.51 -15.13
N ASP A 35 -17.24 15.51 -14.58
CA ASP A 35 -17.29 15.80 -13.13
C ASP A 35 -17.91 14.63 -12.34
N ARG A 36 -18.39 13.60 -13.06
CA ARG A 36 -18.94 12.38 -12.51
C ARG A 36 -17.93 11.24 -12.32
N THR A 37 -16.67 11.44 -12.73
CA THR A 37 -15.65 10.39 -12.64
C THR A 37 -14.39 10.89 -11.92
N ILE A 38 -13.99 10.19 -10.85
CA ILE A 38 -12.72 10.41 -10.14
C ILE A 38 -11.71 9.44 -10.73
N ARG A 39 -10.78 9.95 -11.54
CA ARG A 39 -9.74 9.12 -12.17
C ARG A 39 -8.48 9.11 -11.33
N ILE A 40 -8.10 7.93 -10.85
CA ILE A 40 -6.91 7.70 -10.03
C ILE A 40 -6.03 6.62 -10.63
N GLY A 41 -4.73 6.67 -10.36
CA GLY A 41 -3.75 5.74 -10.91
C GLY A 41 -3.07 4.89 -9.85
N ALA A 42 -2.51 3.74 -10.27
CA ALA A 42 -1.64 2.93 -9.46
C ALA A 42 -0.65 2.13 -10.32
N TRP A 43 0.43 1.72 -9.70
CA TRP A 43 1.34 0.68 -10.20
C TRP A 43 1.51 -0.42 -9.16
N TYR A 44 1.65 -1.65 -9.66
CA TYR A 44 1.88 -2.83 -8.83
C TYR A 44 2.83 -3.79 -9.55
N PRO A 45 3.59 -4.62 -8.84
CA PRO A 45 4.29 -5.76 -9.45
C PRO A 45 3.27 -6.88 -9.73
N LEU A 46 2.67 -6.86 -10.92
CA LEU A 46 1.72 -7.89 -11.35
C LEU A 46 2.42 -9.04 -12.07
N THR A 47 3.67 -8.85 -12.46
CA THR A 47 4.57 -9.87 -12.98
C THR A 47 5.89 -9.89 -12.22
N GLY A 48 6.72 -10.92 -12.46
CA GLY A 48 8.03 -11.04 -11.82
C GLY A 48 7.98 -11.53 -10.36
N ALA A 49 9.07 -11.28 -9.64
CA ALA A 49 9.36 -11.89 -8.32
C ALA A 49 8.36 -11.53 -7.20
N LEU A 50 7.78 -10.34 -7.26
CA LEU A 50 6.83 -9.86 -6.25
C LEU A 50 5.36 -9.91 -6.71
N ALA A 51 5.06 -10.60 -7.82
CA ALA A 51 3.69 -10.78 -8.29
C ALA A 51 2.78 -11.46 -7.24
N SER A 52 3.34 -12.41 -6.48
CA SER A 52 2.62 -13.07 -5.38
C SER A 52 2.24 -12.13 -4.22
N PHE A 53 2.80 -10.93 -4.19
CA PHE A 53 2.46 -9.87 -3.25
C PHE A 53 1.57 -8.79 -3.92
N GLY A 54 1.98 -8.30 -5.08
CA GLY A 54 1.29 -7.21 -5.77
C GLY A 54 -0.11 -7.57 -6.29
N ILE A 55 -0.30 -8.80 -6.79
CA ILE A 55 -1.61 -9.26 -7.29
C ILE A 55 -2.67 -9.28 -6.17
N PRO A 56 -2.46 -9.91 -5.00
CA PRO A 56 -3.45 -9.90 -3.92
C PRO A 56 -3.67 -8.49 -3.34
N GLU A 57 -2.63 -7.68 -3.18
CA GLU A 57 -2.80 -6.31 -2.70
C GLU A 57 -3.69 -5.47 -3.62
N ARG A 58 -3.41 -5.50 -4.94
CA ARG A 58 -4.26 -4.88 -5.96
C ARG A 58 -5.71 -5.39 -5.87
N ALA A 59 -5.90 -6.68 -5.73
CA ALA A 59 -7.23 -7.29 -5.67
C ALA A 59 -8.05 -6.77 -4.48
N GLY A 60 -7.42 -6.59 -3.32
CA GLY A 60 -8.09 -6.01 -2.15
C GLY A 60 -8.58 -4.58 -2.40
N ALA A 61 -7.74 -3.74 -2.98
CA ALA A 61 -8.12 -2.37 -3.33
C ALA A 61 -9.23 -2.33 -4.40
N ASP A 62 -9.12 -3.18 -5.43
CA ASP A 62 -10.10 -3.27 -6.52
C ASP A 62 -11.48 -3.73 -6.00
N ALA A 63 -11.51 -4.73 -5.11
CA ALA A 63 -12.74 -5.17 -4.48
C ALA A 63 -13.45 -4.04 -3.72
N TYR A 64 -12.68 -3.19 -3.03
CA TYR A 64 -13.26 -2.04 -2.33
C TYR A 64 -13.79 -0.99 -3.31
N PHE A 65 -13.02 -0.56 -4.29
CA PHE A 65 -13.46 0.44 -5.27
C PHE A 65 -14.70 -0.04 -6.06
N LYS A 66 -14.72 -1.31 -6.49
CA LYS A 66 -15.91 -1.91 -7.12
C LYS A 66 -17.12 -1.89 -6.19
N SER A 67 -16.92 -2.18 -4.89
CA SER A 67 -18.02 -2.15 -3.93
C SER A 67 -18.57 -0.74 -3.70
N VAL A 68 -17.70 0.28 -3.70
CA VAL A 68 -18.06 1.70 -3.60
C VAL A 68 -18.81 2.13 -4.85
N ASN A 69 -18.31 1.83 -6.02
CA ASN A 69 -18.97 2.14 -7.29
C ASN A 69 -20.36 1.52 -7.41
N ALA A 70 -20.53 0.28 -6.94
CA ALA A 70 -21.83 -0.41 -6.91
C ALA A 70 -22.85 0.26 -5.96
N ARG A 71 -22.38 1.10 -5.03
CA ARG A 71 -23.21 1.89 -4.10
C ARG A 71 -23.36 3.37 -4.52
N GLY A 72 -22.97 3.71 -5.75
CA GLY A 72 -23.11 5.08 -6.28
C GLY A 72 -21.83 5.93 -6.21
N GLY A 73 -20.67 5.34 -5.88
CA GLY A 73 -19.39 6.01 -5.89
C GLY A 73 -19.13 6.93 -4.68
N ILE A 74 -18.25 7.91 -4.85
CA ILE A 74 -17.93 8.94 -3.85
C ILE A 74 -18.79 10.18 -4.16
N ASN A 75 -19.75 10.50 -3.30
CA ASN A 75 -20.64 11.66 -3.48
C ASN A 75 -21.25 11.70 -4.90
N GLY A 76 -21.69 10.54 -5.43
CA GLY A 76 -22.28 10.39 -6.76
C GLY A 76 -21.28 10.30 -7.92
N ARG A 77 -19.97 10.27 -7.64
CA ARG A 77 -18.91 10.15 -8.65
C ARG A 77 -18.34 8.73 -8.67
N THR A 78 -18.22 8.16 -9.87
CA THR A 78 -17.61 6.85 -10.08
C THR A 78 -16.09 6.93 -9.96
N ILE A 79 -15.46 5.96 -9.33
CA ILE A 79 -14.01 5.80 -9.27
C ILE A 79 -13.55 5.06 -10.53
N ASP A 80 -12.67 5.66 -11.32
CA ASP A 80 -11.94 5.03 -12.43
C ASP A 80 -10.49 4.80 -11.96
N TRP A 81 -10.17 3.56 -11.57
CA TRP A 81 -8.86 3.19 -11.03
C TRP A 81 -7.99 2.50 -12.06
N ILE A 82 -7.03 3.21 -12.61
CA ILE A 82 -6.14 2.78 -13.68
C ILE A 82 -4.89 2.14 -13.10
N VAL A 83 -4.77 0.82 -13.21
CA VAL A 83 -3.64 0.05 -12.70
C VAL A 83 -2.69 -0.35 -13.82
N LYS A 84 -1.39 -0.24 -13.58
CA LYS A 84 -0.32 -0.66 -14.49
C LYS A 84 0.64 -1.63 -13.80
N ASP A 85 1.14 -2.61 -14.56
CA ASP A 85 2.20 -3.51 -14.10
C ASP A 85 3.57 -2.82 -14.24
N ASN A 86 4.30 -2.74 -13.12
CA ASN A 86 5.65 -2.19 -13.10
C ASN A 86 6.75 -3.25 -12.98
N ALA A 87 6.40 -4.54 -12.92
CA ALA A 87 7.32 -5.66 -12.75
C ALA A 87 8.35 -5.47 -11.60
N TYR A 88 8.04 -4.59 -10.64
CA TYR A 88 8.93 -4.14 -9.56
C TYR A 88 10.18 -3.39 -10.05
N ASP A 89 10.12 -2.78 -11.22
CA ASP A 89 11.21 -1.99 -11.82
C ASP A 89 10.99 -0.48 -11.60
N PRO A 90 11.96 0.24 -10.96
CA PRO A 90 11.82 1.68 -10.73
C PRO A 90 11.80 2.51 -12.02
N GLN A 91 12.55 2.12 -13.06
CA GLN A 91 12.60 2.88 -14.32
C GLN A 91 11.30 2.72 -15.09
N GLN A 92 10.78 1.50 -15.17
CA GLN A 92 9.46 1.24 -15.74
C GLN A 92 8.38 2.01 -14.97
N THR A 93 8.48 2.08 -13.64
CA THR A 93 7.51 2.82 -12.81
C THR A 93 7.49 4.31 -13.14
N VAL A 94 8.64 4.93 -13.40
CA VAL A 94 8.70 6.34 -13.84
C VAL A 94 7.96 6.54 -15.17
N GLN A 95 8.11 5.62 -16.13
CA GLN A 95 7.38 5.72 -17.41
C GLN A 95 5.87 5.55 -17.22
N ILE A 96 5.47 4.62 -16.35
CA ILE A 96 4.07 4.43 -15.96
C ILE A 96 3.50 5.69 -15.31
N ALA A 97 4.23 6.29 -14.38
CA ALA A 97 3.82 7.51 -13.70
C ALA A 97 3.58 8.67 -14.69
N ARG A 98 4.49 8.86 -15.65
CA ARG A 98 4.30 9.85 -16.73
C ARG A 98 3.04 9.58 -17.54
N ARG A 99 2.80 8.34 -17.92
CA ARG A 99 1.58 7.98 -18.65
C ARG A 99 0.32 8.25 -17.85
N LEU A 100 0.27 7.84 -16.58
CA LEU A 100 -0.89 8.05 -15.70
C LEU A 100 -1.21 9.55 -15.54
N VAL A 101 -0.19 10.40 -15.40
CA VAL A 101 -0.36 11.84 -15.20
C VAL A 101 -0.65 12.56 -16.52
N ASP A 102 0.20 12.38 -17.54
CA ASP A 102 0.16 13.19 -18.76
C ASP A 102 -0.93 12.73 -19.75
N GLN A 103 -1.19 11.41 -19.84
CA GLN A 103 -2.12 10.82 -20.81
C GLN A 103 -3.45 10.43 -20.14
N ASP A 104 -3.39 9.65 -19.05
CA ASP A 104 -4.58 9.17 -18.36
C ASP A 104 -5.19 10.25 -17.45
N ARG A 105 -4.45 11.36 -17.16
CA ARG A 105 -4.89 12.54 -16.40
C ARG A 105 -5.47 12.19 -15.03
N VAL A 106 -4.79 11.33 -14.29
CA VAL A 106 -5.19 10.97 -12.95
C VAL A 106 -5.04 12.15 -11.97
N VAL A 107 -5.96 12.29 -11.04
CA VAL A 107 -5.92 13.33 -9.99
C VAL A 107 -5.11 12.93 -8.77
N ALA A 108 -4.80 11.63 -8.63
CA ALA A 108 -3.95 11.08 -7.56
C ALA A 108 -3.39 9.72 -7.98
N ILE A 109 -2.26 9.34 -7.38
CA ILE A 109 -1.77 7.95 -7.34
C ILE A 109 -2.23 7.37 -6.00
N VAL A 110 -2.96 6.25 -6.02
CA VAL A 110 -3.65 5.73 -4.83
C VAL A 110 -3.38 4.23 -4.65
N ALA A 111 -3.06 3.82 -3.41
CA ALA A 111 -2.90 2.43 -3.02
C ALA A 111 -1.94 1.66 -3.94
N THR A 112 -0.75 2.19 -4.13
CA THR A 112 0.30 1.62 -5.01
C THR A 112 1.39 0.94 -4.21
N ASN A 113 2.24 0.15 -4.87
CA ASN A 113 3.24 -0.69 -4.20
C ASN A 113 4.67 -0.41 -4.69
N GLY A 114 5.61 -0.46 -3.75
CA GLY A 114 7.04 -0.48 -3.98
C GLY A 114 7.77 0.77 -3.49
N THR A 115 8.75 0.57 -2.58
CA THR A 115 9.51 1.67 -1.98
C THR A 115 10.38 2.38 -3.00
N ALA A 116 11.35 1.68 -3.61
CA ALA A 116 12.25 2.27 -4.61
C ALA A 116 11.49 2.74 -5.87
N GLN A 117 10.45 2.01 -6.24
CA GLN A 117 9.58 2.27 -7.38
C GLN A 117 8.86 3.61 -7.21
N SER A 118 8.16 3.78 -6.08
CA SER A 118 7.44 5.01 -5.78
C SER A 118 8.40 6.20 -5.60
N GLN A 119 9.49 6.00 -4.86
CA GLN A 119 10.49 7.05 -4.64
C GLN A 119 11.07 7.59 -5.95
N ALA A 120 11.32 6.73 -6.94
CA ALA A 120 11.83 7.13 -8.24
C ALA A 120 10.85 8.07 -9.01
N THR A 121 9.56 8.03 -8.68
CA THR A 121 8.53 8.86 -9.33
C THR A 121 8.33 10.22 -8.67
N PHE A 122 8.74 10.42 -7.42
CA PHE A 122 8.45 11.62 -6.63
C PHE A 122 8.88 12.94 -7.27
N PRO A 123 10.07 13.05 -7.90
CA PRO A 123 10.47 14.31 -8.57
C PRO A 123 9.49 14.72 -9.67
N PHE A 124 8.93 13.75 -10.38
CA PHE A 124 7.94 14.04 -11.43
C PHE A 124 6.52 14.19 -10.85
N VAL A 125 6.05 13.21 -10.08
CA VAL A 125 4.64 13.16 -9.66
C VAL A 125 4.32 14.24 -8.62
N LEU A 126 5.16 14.34 -7.57
CA LEU A 126 4.92 15.28 -6.46
C LEU A 126 5.43 16.68 -6.74
N GLU A 127 6.68 16.79 -7.25
CA GLU A 127 7.37 18.08 -7.33
C GLU A 127 7.02 18.86 -8.61
N GLN A 128 6.95 18.19 -9.78
CA GLN A 128 6.63 18.83 -11.05
C GLN A 128 5.13 18.87 -11.31
N SER A 129 4.44 17.72 -11.21
CA SER A 129 3.03 17.60 -11.61
C SER A 129 2.04 17.92 -10.49
N LYS A 130 2.51 18.01 -9.23
CA LYS A 130 1.69 18.24 -8.03
C LYS A 130 0.54 17.23 -7.86
N VAL A 131 0.69 16.02 -8.38
CA VAL A 131 -0.27 14.91 -8.21
C VAL A 131 0.06 14.19 -6.92
N PRO A 132 -0.87 14.09 -5.95
CA PRO A 132 -0.58 13.43 -4.68
C PRO A 132 -0.43 11.91 -4.81
N VAL A 133 0.43 11.35 -3.96
CA VAL A 133 0.64 9.90 -3.80
C VAL A 133 0.09 9.50 -2.44
N LEU A 134 -0.97 8.71 -2.45
CA LEU A 134 -1.83 8.45 -1.32
C LEU A 134 -1.87 6.97 -0.96
N ASN A 135 -1.60 6.64 0.30
CA ASN A 135 -1.71 5.29 0.86
C ASN A 135 -0.86 4.24 0.13
N THR A 136 0.33 4.63 -0.30
CA THR A 136 1.27 3.73 -0.97
C THR A 136 1.89 2.75 0.03
N LEU A 137 2.14 1.52 -0.40
CA LEU A 137 2.94 0.55 0.33
C LEU A 137 4.42 0.88 0.17
N GLY A 138 4.99 1.46 1.19
CA GLY A 138 6.37 1.87 1.30
C GLY A 138 6.62 2.52 2.65
N GLY A 139 7.45 1.90 3.48
CA GLY A 139 7.63 2.28 4.89
C GLY A 139 8.92 3.02 5.16
N ASP A 140 9.51 3.73 4.21
CA ASP A 140 10.74 4.49 4.41
C ASP A 140 10.47 5.81 5.15
N ALA A 141 11.11 6.02 6.31
CA ALA A 141 10.94 7.22 7.11
C ALA A 141 11.30 8.51 6.37
N SER A 142 12.25 8.47 5.44
CA SER A 142 12.64 9.64 4.63
C SER A 142 11.52 10.18 3.73
N TRP A 143 10.45 9.43 3.56
CA TRP A 143 9.27 9.88 2.84
C TRP A 143 8.43 10.89 3.63
N TYR A 144 8.44 10.76 4.96
CA TYR A 144 7.56 11.48 5.87
C TYR A 144 8.29 12.35 6.89
N GLN A 145 9.61 12.30 6.90
CA GLN A 145 10.44 13.06 7.84
C GLN A 145 11.60 13.74 7.08
N PRO A 146 11.47 15.05 6.74
CA PRO A 146 10.29 15.90 6.96
C PRO A 146 9.08 15.47 6.11
N ALA A 147 7.88 15.95 6.49
CA ALA A 147 6.68 15.74 5.70
C ALA A 147 6.88 16.28 4.28
N ARG A 148 6.45 15.54 3.27
CA ARG A 148 6.61 15.87 1.86
C ARG A 148 5.25 16.19 1.25
N ASP A 149 5.13 17.36 0.62
CA ASP A 149 3.88 17.82 0.01
C ASP A 149 3.26 16.76 -0.92
N GLY A 150 1.96 16.49 -0.73
CA GLY A 150 1.21 15.55 -1.54
C GLY A 150 1.51 14.06 -1.27
N LEU A 151 2.41 13.71 -0.35
CA LEU A 151 2.70 12.32 0.00
C LEU A 151 2.08 11.94 1.35
N PHE A 152 1.10 11.04 1.35
CA PHE A 152 0.44 10.57 2.57
C PHE A 152 0.43 9.04 2.64
N GLY A 153 0.76 8.48 3.79
CA GLY A 153 0.88 7.04 3.98
C GLY A 153 0.14 6.52 5.21
N LEU A 154 -0.25 5.27 5.12
CA LEU A 154 -0.84 4.54 6.24
C LEU A 154 0.01 3.34 6.67
N GLN A 155 1.04 3.00 5.91
CA GLN A 155 1.94 1.92 6.28
C GLN A 155 2.87 2.36 7.41
N THR A 156 2.83 1.64 8.52
CA THR A 156 3.81 1.75 9.60
C THR A 156 5.23 1.59 9.05
N LEU A 157 6.10 2.50 9.43
CA LEU A 157 7.48 2.55 8.92
C LEU A 157 8.23 1.25 9.14
N TYR A 158 9.22 0.99 8.31
CA TYR A 158 10.10 -0.17 8.48
C TYR A 158 10.79 -0.16 9.84
N GLU A 159 11.20 1.01 10.27
CA GLU A 159 11.83 1.23 11.56
C GLU A 159 10.87 0.95 12.73
N ASP A 160 9.59 1.29 12.59
CA ASP A 160 8.59 1.00 13.63
C ASP A 160 8.29 -0.51 13.70
N GLN A 161 8.22 -1.19 12.55
CA GLN A 161 8.11 -2.65 12.53
C GLN A 161 9.34 -3.32 13.17
N ALA A 162 10.54 -2.81 12.86
CA ALA A 162 11.78 -3.25 13.48
C ALA A 162 11.82 -2.98 15.00
N ALA A 163 11.34 -1.80 15.42
CA ALA A 163 11.22 -1.46 16.85
C ALA A 163 10.29 -2.42 17.59
N ALA A 164 9.14 -2.75 17.00
CA ALA A 164 8.23 -3.75 17.56
C ALA A 164 8.87 -5.15 17.66
N LEU A 165 9.58 -5.58 16.62
CA LEU A 165 10.26 -6.88 16.60
C LEU A 165 11.45 -6.93 17.57
N GLY A 166 12.28 -5.90 17.60
CA GLY A 166 13.42 -5.78 18.51
C GLY A 166 12.98 -5.80 19.97
N ASP A 167 11.95 -5.01 20.33
CA ASP A 167 11.34 -5.04 21.65
C ASP A 167 10.79 -6.44 21.98
N TRP A 168 10.09 -7.05 21.04
CA TRP A 168 9.47 -8.35 21.28
C TRP A 168 10.49 -9.46 21.54
N VAL A 169 11.53 -9.59 20.71
CA VAL A 169 12.56 -10.63 20.91
C VAL A 169 13.31 -10.43 22.21
N ALA A 170 13.58 -9.18 22.61
CA ALA A 170 14.24 -8.85 23.87
C ALA A 170 13.36 -9.21 25.09
N ARG A 171 12.06 -8.86 25.05
CA ARG A 171 11.09 -9.22 26.12
C ARG A 171 10.85 -10.72 26.23
N ASP A 172 10.96 -11.45 25.12
CA ASP A 172 10.90 -12.93 25.13
C ASP A 172 12.20 -13.56 25.67
N GLY A 173 13.20 -12.75 26.08
CA GLY A 173 14.43 -13.16 26.79
C GLY A 173 15.60 -13.52 25.87
N ALA A 174 15.48 -13.31 24.55
CA ALA A 174 16.58 -13.59 23.62
C ALA A 174 17.79 -12.67 23.88
N LYS A 175 18.99 -13.24 24.01
CA LYS A 175 20.26 -12.51 24.17
C LYS A 175 21.07 -12.51 22.88
N LYS A 176 20.98 -13.57 22.10
CA LYS A 176 21.64 -13.71 20.80
C LYS A 176 20.61 -13.82 19.71
N VAL A 177 20.46 -12.78 18.92
CA VAL A 177 19.49 -12.67 17.84
C VAL A 177 20.19 -12.69 16.49
N LEU A 178 19.72 -13.52 15.57
CA LEU A 178 20.17 -13.54 14.18
C LEU A 178 19.09 -13.02 13.27
N VAL A 179 19.40 -11.97 12.48
CA VAL A 179 18.49 -11.41 11.48
C VAL A 179 18.88 -11.95 10.11
N VAL A 180 18.03 -12.77 9.51
CA VAL A 180 18.18 -13.22 8.12
C VAL A 180 17.36 -12.29 7.23
N HIS A 181 18.03 -11.63 6.28
CA HIS A 181 17.37 -10.63 5.44
C HIS A 181 17.80 -10.72 3.98
N SER A 182 16.86 -10.43 3.06
CA SER A 182 17.17 -10.26 1.65
C SER A 182 17.97 -8.98 1.40
N ASP A 183 18.73 -8.92 0.30
CA ASP A 183 19.67 -7.85 -0.01
C ASP A 183 19.06 -6.53 -0.57
N PRO A 184 17.82 -6.41 -1.10
CA PRO A 184 17.28 -5.13 -1.50
C PRO A 184 17.22 -4.13 -0.33
N ALA A 185 17.45 -2.84 -0.62
CA ALA A 185 17.61 -1.78 0.38
C ALA A 185 16.46 -1.68 1.40
N ALA A 186 15.21 -1.92 0.96
CA ALA A 186 14.05 -1.89 1.86
C ALA A 186 14.13 -2.97 2.95
N PHE A 187 14.61 -4.17 2.63
CA PHE A 187 14.78 -5.26 3.59
C PHE A 187 15.97 -5.00 4.52
N LEU A 188 17.08 -4.52 3.95
CA LEU A 188 18.26 -4.15 4.73
C LEU A 188 17.92 -3.10 5.79
N LYS A 189 17.13 -2.08 5.43
CA LYS A 189 16.74 -1.01 6.35
C LYS A 189 15.98 -1.52 7.57
N VAL A 190 15.03 -2.44 7.39
CA VAL A 190 14.36 -3.10 8.53
C VAL A 190 15.36 -3.89 9.37
N ALA A 191 16.23 -4.67 8.72
CA ALA A 191 17.18 -5.54 9.42
C ALA A 191 18.21 -4.74 10.26
N GLU A 192 18.58 -3.54 9.84
CA GLU A 192 19.50 -2.65 10.55
C GLU A 192 18.92 -2.13 11.86
N GLU A 193 17.63 -1.86 11.90
CA GLU A 193 16.98 -1.26 13.06
C GLU A 193 16.63 -2.27 14.18
N ILE A 194 16.64 -3.59 13.90
CA ILE A 194 16.33 -4.63 14.91
C ILE A 194 17.29 -4.56 16.10
N GLY A 195 18.58 -4.37 15.84
CA GLY A 195 19.59 -4.34 16.88
C GLY A 195 19.46 -3.15 17.83
N PRO A 196 19.43 -1.91 17.34
CA PRO A 196 19.15 -0.73 18.14
C PRO A 196 17.86 -0.89 18.97
N ALA A 197 16.76 -1.34 18.35
CA ALA A 197 15.48 -1.52 19.03
C ALA A 197 15.56 -2.56 20.16
N ALA A 198 16.18 -3.71 19.93
CA ALA A 198 16.32 -4.75 20.94
C ALA A 198 17.14 -4.28 22.15
N ARG A 199 18.24 -3.53 21.91
CA ARG A 199 19.10 -3.01 22.98
C ARG A 199 18.45 -1.92 23.83
N LYS A 200 17.46 -1.20 23.32
CA LYS A 200 16.67 -0.28 24.15
C LYS A 200 15.89 -1.01 25.24
N THR A 201 15.37 -2.18 24.91
CA THR A 201 14.62 -3.01 25.87
C THR A 201 15.58 -3.79 26.79
N ASP A 202 16.66 -4.34 26.21
CA ASP A 202 17.68 -5.06 26.95
C ASP A 202 19.08 -4.80 26.33
N PRO A 203 19.94 -3.98 26.98
CA PRO A 203 21.26 -3.65 26.47
C PRO A 203 22.20 -4.85 26.27
N SER A 204 21.92 -6.00 26.87
CA SER A 204 22.73 -7.22 26.72
C SER A 204 22.45 -7.96 25.41
N VAL A 205 21.41 -7.63 24.66
CA VAL A 205 21.05 -8.29 23.41
C VAL A 205 22.10 -7.99 22.33
N ARG A 206 22.59 -9.05 21.72
CA ARG A 206 23.52 -9.01 20.59
C ARG A 206 22.80 -9.46 19.32
N VAL A 207 22.85 -8.62 18.31
CA VAL A 207 22.19 -8.89 17.03
C VAL A 207 23.26 -9.01 15.94
N LYS A 208 23.22 -10.11 15.20
CA LYS A 208 24.02 -10.35 14.00
C LYS A 208 23.10 -10.43 12.79
N ARG A 209 23.51 -9.86 11.67
CA ARG A 209 22.81 -9.92 10.40
C ARG A 209 23.42 -10.98 9.49
N LEU A 210 22.58 -11.71 8.77
CA LEU A 210 22.94 -12.69 7.76
C LEU A 210 22.21 -12.33 6.47
N PRO A 211 22.87 -11.61 5.55
CA PRO A 211 22.27 -11.29 4.25
C PRO A 211 22.16 -12.54 3.37
N VAL A 212 21.06 -12.60 2.62
CA VAL A 212 20.83 -13.57 1.57
C VAL A 212 20.47 -12.84 0.28
N LYS A 213 20.83 -13.44 -0.86
CA LYS A 213 20.46 -12.87 -2.15
C LYS A 213 18.95 -12.94 -2.33
N PHE A 214 18.36 -11.85 -2.83
CA PHE A 214 16.93 -11.82 -3.16
C PHE A 214 16.57 -12.94 -4.14
N GLN A 215 15.42 -13.55 -3.94
CA GLN A 215 14.95 -14.74 -4.66
C GLN A 215 15.79 -16.02 -4.40
N THR A 216 16.51 -16.09 -3.29
CA THR A 216 17.12 -17.34 -2.84
C THR A 216 16.05 -18.41 -2.68
N THR A 217 16.25 -19.57 -3.28
CA THR A 217 15.36 -20.74 -3.18
C THR A 217 15.96 -21.86 -2.33
N ASP A 218 17.28 -22.00 -2.30
CA ASP A 218 18.01 -22.95 -1.47
C ASP A 218 18.50 -22.29 -0.17
N TYR A 219 17.83 -22.59 0.92
CA TYR A 219 18.20 -22.11 2.27
C TYR A 219 19.06 -23.08 3.08
N SER A 220 19.44 -24.23 2.54
CA SER A 220 20.25 -25.25 3.25
C SER A 220 21.55 -24.68 3.79
N PRO A 221 22.37 -23.91 3.02
CA PRO A 221 23.58 -23.31 3.55
C PRO A 221 23.30 -22.22 4.60
N VAL A 222 22.18 -21.50 4.46
CA VAL A 222 21.76 -20.46 5.41
C VAL A 222 21.40 -21.10 6.75
N ILE A 223 20.58 -22.15 6.75
CA ILE A 223 20.20 -22.87 7.97
C ILE A 223 21.42 -23.46 8.67
N SER A 224 22.37 -24.04 7.92
CA SER A 224 23.63 -24.53 8.48
C SER A 224 24.40 -23.44 9.24
N LYS A 225 24.48 -22.23 8.68
CA LYS A 225 25.08 -21.06 9.36
C LYS A 225 24.30 -20.65 10.60
N VAL A 226 22.96 -20.63 10.53
CA VAL A 226 22.10 -20.30 11.68
C VAL A 226 22.35 -21.29 12.82
N LYS A 227 22.41 -22.59 12.53
CA LYS A 227 22.67 -23.64 13.52
C LYS A 227 24.05 -23.49 14.17
N ALA A 228 25.07 -23.14 13.40
CA ALA A 228 26.43 -22.90 13.90
C ALA A 228 26.48 -21.68 14.85
N GLU A 229 25.68 -20.66 14.58
CA GLU A 229 25.58 -19.46 15.41
C GLU A 229 24.84 -19.70 16.73
N LYS A 230 23.96 -20.71 16.82
CA LYS A 230 23.13 -21.03 18.00
C LYS A 230 22.40 -19.79 18.56
N PRO A 231 21.57 -19.10 17.77
CA PRO A 231 20.84 -17.95 18.26
C PRO A 231 19.67 -18.35 19.17
N ASP A 232 19.29 -17.47 20.11
CA ASP A 232 18.11 -17.64 20.94
C ASP A 232 16.83 -17.29 20.17
N ALA A 233 16.94 -16.44 19.13
CA ALA A 233 15.85 -16.07 18.22
C ALA A 233 16.39 -15.76 16.82
N VAL A 234 15.55 -16.04 15.81
CA VAL A 234 15.79 -15.63 14.42
C VAL A 234 14.72 -14.65 13.98
N VAL A 235 15.13 -13.52 13.41
CA VAL A 235 14.21 -12.56 12.80
C VAL A 235 14.34 -12.65 11.27
N LEU A 236 13.22 -12.87 10.59
CA LEU A 236 13.13 -13.03 9.15
C LEU A 236 12.65 -11.72 8.51
N ILE A 237 13.52 -11.08 7.75
CA ILE A 237 13.20 -9.93 6.91
C ILE A 237 13.30 -10.39 5.45
N LEU A 238 12.32 -11.18 5.07
CA LEU A 238 12.25 -11.93 3.81
C LEU A 238 10.89 -11.70 3.14
N ALA A 239 10.82 -11.79 1.82
CA ALA A 239 9.54 -11.89 1.14
C ALA A 239 8.82 -13.19 1.52
N SER A 240 7.50 -13.24 1.37
CA SER A 240 6.68 -14.37 1.84
C SER A 240 7.11 -15.73 1.29
N ALA A 241 7.45 -15.82 -0.01
CA ALA A 241 7.93 -17.06 -0.62
C ALA A 241 9.32 -17.48 -0.10
N GLU A 242 10.20 -16.52 0.12
CA GLU A 242 11.52 -16.73 0.70
C GLU A 242 11.42 -17.21 2.16
N ALA A 243 10.56 -16.55 2.94
CA ALA A 243 10.28 -16.95 4.32
C ALA A 243 9.74 -18.38 4.38
N ALA A 244 8.83 -18.75 3.48
CA ALA A 244 8.31 -20.11 3.40
C ALA A 244 9.40 -21.14 3.07
N SER A 245 10.29 -20.83 2.13
CA SER A 245 11.43 -21.70 1.78
C SER A 245 12.39 -21.84 2.97
N TYR A 246 12.71 -20.73 3.65
CA TYR A 246 13.51 -20.76 4.88
C TYR A 246 12.86 -21.63 5.97
N LEU A 247 11.57 -21.46 6.24
CA LEU A 247 10.86 -22.21 7.28
C LEU A 247 10.82 -23.71 6.99
N LYS A 248 10.59 -24.11 5.74
CA LYS A 248 10.63 -25.53 5.32
C LYS A 248 12.00 -26.13 5.59
N GLU A 249 13.05 -25.47 5.16
CA GLU A 249 14.41 -25.94 5.33
C GLU A 249 14.82 -25.96 6.81
N ALA A 250 14.44 -24.94 7.58
CA ALA A 250 14.66 -24.90 9.03
C ALA A 250 14.04 -26.12 9.73
N ARG A 251 12.78 -26.44 9.38
CA ARG A 251 12.10 -27.64 9.91
C ARG A 251 12.78 -28.93 9.46
N LEU A 252 13.15 -29.04 8.18
CA LEU A 252 13.81 -30.22 7.61
C LEU A 252 15.14 -30.50 8.34
N GLN A 253 15.91 -29.47 8.65
CA GLN A 253 17.17 -29.58 9.38
C GLN A 253 17.00 -29.58 10.92
N GLY A 254 15.78 -29.62 11.44
CA GLY A 254 15.51 -29.70 12.89
C GLY A 254 15.85 -28.43 13.67
N LEU A 255 15.82 -27.25 13.03
CA LEU A 255 16.01 -25.98 13.73
C LEU A 255 14.71 -25.62 14.50
N SER A 256 14.79 -25.54 15.82
CA SER A 256 13.66 -25.26 16.73
C SER A 256 13.71 -23.86 17.34
N THR A 257 14.69 -23.03 16.97
CA THR A 257 14.83 -21.65 17.44
C THR A 257 13.57 -20.82 17.12
N PRO A 258 13.03 -20.04 18.08
CA PRO A 258 11.90 -19.14 17.84
C PRO A 258 12.14 -18.20 16.66
N MET A 259 11.14 -18.07 15.79
CA MET A 259 11.22 -17.27 14.56
C MET A 259 10.22 -16.12 14.58
N TYR A 260 10.69 -14.95 14.18
CA TYR A 260 9.92 -13.71 14.11
C TYR A 260 10.01 -13.14 12.71
N GLY A 261 9.01 -12.39 12.27
CA GLY A 261 9.00 -11.77 10.96
C GLY A 261 8.30 -10.41 10.94
N TYR A 262 8.66 -9.58 9.97
CA TYR A 262 7.96 -8.34 9.70
C TYR A 262 6.69 -8.60 8.85
N ALA A 263 5.86 -7.60 8.57
CA ALA A 263 4.53 -7.77 7.99
C ALA A 263 4.46 -8.68 6.74
N PRO A 264 5.36 -8.61 5.74
CA PRO A 264 5.33 -9.51 4.60
C PRO A 264 5.45 -11.02 4.93
N VAL A 265 6.12 -11.37 6.03
CA VAL A 265 6.23 -12.78 6.47
C VAL A 265 4.87 -13.32 6.92
N ALA A 266 3.98 -12.48 7.42
CA ALA A 266 2.64 -12.88 7.85
C ALA A 266 1.61 -13.02 6.71
N ALA A 267 2.05 -13.03 5.45
CA ALA A 267 1.18 -13.30 4.32
C ALA A 267 0.60 -14.73 4.33
N GLN A 268 -0.59 -14.91 3.77
CA GLN A 268 -1.20 -16.24 3.62
C GLN A 268 -0.35 -17.17 2.74
N SER A 269 0.35 -16.61 1.74
CA SER A 269 1.28 -17.36 0.90
C SER A 269 2.41 -18.01 1.69
N THR A 270 2.89 -17.39 2.77
CA THR A 270 3.86 -18.02 3.68
C THR A 270 3.28 -19.27 4.31
N LEU A 271 2.05 -19.23 4.82
CA LEU A 271 1.38 -20.40 5.40
C LEU A 271 1.12 -21.49 4.36
N THR A 272 0.60 -21.11 3.20
CA THR A 272 0.27 -22.05 2.12
C THR A 272 1.52 -22.79 1.64
N LEU A 273 2.62 -22.08 1.48
CA LEU A 273 3.88 -22.65 0.99
C LEU A 273 4.65 -23.41 2.08
N ALA A 274 4.71 -22.90 3.31
CA ALA A 274 5.47 -23.51 4.39
C ALA A 274 4.71 -24.66 5.09
N GLY A 275 3.37 -24.63 5.07
CA GLY A 275 2.53 -25.61 5.75
C GLY A 275 2.85 -25.69 7.24
N LYS A 276 3.01 -26.90 7.76
CA LYS A 276 3.35 -27.14 9.18
C LYS A 276 4.69 -26.54 9.63
N ALA A 277 5.54 -26.12 8.72
CA ALA A 277 6.81 -25.47 9.05
C ALA A 277 6.63 -24.02 9.55
N ALA A 278 5.48 -23.42 9.32
CA ALA A 278 5.17 -22.09 9.83
C ALA A 278 4.61 -22.10 11.25
N GLU A 279 4.29 -23.25 11.84
CA GLU A 279 3.67 -23.32 13.17
C GLU A 279 4.56 -22.68 14.24
N GLY A 280 3.98 -21.81 15.06
CA GLY A 280 4.68 -21.06 16.11
C GLY A 280 5.45 -19.84 15.64
N VAL A 281 5.53 -19.56 14.33
CA VAL A 281 6.14 -18.32 13.81
C VAL A 281 5.36 -17.12 14.31
N ARG A 282 6.09 -16.11 14.77
CA ARG A 282 5.58 -14.82 15.26
C ARG A 282 5.84 -13.74 14.22
N ALA A 283 4.93 -12.79 14.06
CA ALA A 283 5.16 -11.66 13.16
C ALA A 283 4.42 -10.40 13.63
N VAL A 284 4.77 -9.25 13.04
CA VAL A 284 3.97 -8.03 13.17
C VAL A 284 3.09 -7.88 11.95
N GLN A 285 1.91 -7.28 12.14
CA GLN A 285 0.96 -6.95 11.09
C GLN A 285 0.47 -5.52 11.18
N LEU A 286 -0.03 -5.01 10.06
CA LEU A 286 -0.46 -3.62 9.86
C LEU A 286 -1.98 -3.48 9.75
N VAL A 287 -2.69 -4.60 9.70
CA VAL A 287 -4.15 -4.72 9.61
C VAL A 287 -4.64 -5.82 10.54
N LYS A 288 -5.93 -5.81 10.89
CA LYS A 288 -6.57 -6.87 11.67
C LYS A 288 -6.43 -8.25 11.01
N SER A 289 -6.72 -9.29 11.76
CA SER A 289 -6.79 -10.63 11.17
C SER A 289 -7.95 -10.70 10.17
N PRO A 290 -7.71 -11.20 8.94
CA PRO A 290 -8.78 -11.40 7.96
C PRO A 290 -9.81 -12.47 8.38
N HIS A 291 -9.55 -13.17 9.50
CA HIS A 291 -10.41 -14.20 10.07
C HIS A 291 -11.24 -13.70 11.25
N ASP A 292 -11.04 -12.47 11.72
CA ASP A 292 -11.79 -11.92 12.84
C ASP A 292 -13.29 -11.87 12.55
N ASP A 293 -14.09 -11.98 13.60
CA ASP A 293 -15.57 -11.89 13.53
C ASP A 293 -16.08 -10.44 13.69
N ASP A 294 -15.40 -9.53 13.01
CA ASP A 294 -15.66 -8.09 13.00
C ASP A 294 -16.52 -7.72 11.78
N PRO A 295 -17.49 -6.82 11.89
CA PRO A 295 -18.33 -6.40 10.76
C PRO A 295 -17.54 -5.90 9.55
N ALA A 296 -16.46 -5.12 9.76
CA ALA A 296 -15.63 -4.61 8.67
C ALA A 296 -14.85 -5.74 7.97
N ILE A 297 -14.42 -6.76 8.71
CA ILE A 297 -13.77 -7.95 8.14
C ILE A 297 -14.78 -8.82 7.39
N LYS A 298 -16.03 -8.92 7.85
CA LYS A 298 -17.11 -9.58 7.11
C LYS A 298 -17.42 -8.87 5.80
N GLU A 299 -17.50 -7.52 5.81
CA GLU A 299 -17.67 -6.70 4.60
C GLU A 299 -16.55 -6.98 3.59
N PHE A 300 -15.29 -6.95 4.05
CA PHE A 300 -14.13 -7.27 3.21
C PHE A 300 -14.24 -8.65 2.58
N ARG A 301 -14.49 -9.71 3.38
CA ARG A 301 -14.59 -11.07 2.85
C ARG A 301 -15.72 -11.22 1.83
N ALA A 302 -16.87 -10.60 2.07
CA ALA A 302 -18.00 -10.61 1.14
C ALA A 302 -17.67 -9.92 -0.18
N ALA A 303 -16.97 -8.79 -0.14
CA ALA A 303 -16.53 -8.08 -1.34
C ALA A 303 -15.48 -8.87 -2.12
N MET A 304 -14.49 -9.48 -1.46
CA MET A 304 -13.51 -10.35 -2.12
C MET A 304 -14.21 -11.52 -2.83
N ALA A 305 -15.13 -12.19 -2.16
CA ALA A 305 -15.89 -13.30 -2.75
C ALA A 305 -16.74 -12.87 -3.96
N LYS A 306 -17.22 -11.63 -3.97
CA LYS A 306 -18.06 -11.09 -5.06
C LYS A 306 -17.24 -10.59 -6.24
N TYR A 307 -16.18 -9.82 -6.00
CA TYR A 307 -15.49 -9.04 -7.02
C TYR A 307 -14.13 -9.60 -7.44
N GLU A 308 -13.44 -10.35 -6.56
CA GLU A 308 -12.09 -10.88 -6.79
C GLU A 308 -12.04 -12.40 -6.54
N ARG A 309 -12.91 -13.14 -7.22
CA ARG A 309 -13.02 -14.61 -7.09
C ARG A 309 -11.67 -15.27 -7.39
N GLY A 310 -11.24 -16.14 -6.50
CA GLY A 310 -9.97 -16.87 -6.62
C GLY A 310 -8.79 -16.18 -5.94
N GLN A 311 -8.95 -14.95 -5.44
CA GLN A 311 -7.97 -14.32 -4.56
C GLN A 311 -8.29 -14.64 -3.10
N PRO A 312 -7.27 -14.97 -2.26
CA PRO A 312 -7.50 -15.24 -0.85
C PRO A 312 -7.91 -13.96 -0.11
N ALA A 313 -8.81 -14.09 0.87
CA ALA A 313 -9.05 -13.05 1.84
C ALA A 313 -7.97 -13.15 2.94
N ASP A 314 -6.84 -12.51 2.75
CA ASP A 314 -5.68 -12.56 3.63
C ASP A 314 -5.20 -11.16 4.07
N PHE A 315 -4.09 -11.08 4.80
CA PHE A 315 -3.53 -9.81 5.26
C PHE A 315 -3.14 -8.88 4.10
N ILE A 316 -2.64 -9.41 2.99
CA ILE A 316 -2.18 -8.58 1.87
C ILE A 316 -3.37 -7.99 1.09
N THR A 317 -4.40 -8.80 0.84
CA THR A 317 -5.64 -8.32 0.25
C THR A 317 -6.35 -7.33 1.18
N LEU A 318 -6.34 -7.58 2.50
CA LEU A 318 -6.92 -6.67 3.48
C LEU A 318 -6.14 -5.35 3.59
N TRP A 319 -4.82 -5.39 3.36
CA TRP A 319 -4.01 -4.19 3.28
C TRP A 319 -4.43 -3.29 2.10
N GLY A 320 -4.52 -3.85 0.89
CA GLY A 320 -5.01 -3.12 -0.28
C GLY A 320 -6.42 -2.55 -0.07
N TRP A 321 -7.31 -3.34 0.54
CA TRP A 321 -8.64 -2.89 0.96
C TRP A 321 -8.59 -1.69 1.91
N ALA A 322 -7.73 -1.73 2.95
CA ALA A 322 -7.56 -0.65 3.92
C ALA A 322 -7.07 0.63 3.25
N ALA A 323 -6.10 0.51 2.33
CA ALA A 323 -5.56 1.65 1.58
C ALA A 323 -6.63 2.33 0.70
N ALA A 324 -7.43 1.54 0.00
CA ALA A 324 -8.55 2.03 -0.80
C ALA A 324 -9.65 2.65 0.07
N LYS A 325 -9.98 2.01 1.22
CA LYS A 325 -11.00 2.50 2.14
C LYS A 325 -10.61 3.83 2.77
N ALA A 326 -9.37 3.97 3.21
CA ALA A 326 -8.85 5.23 3.75
C ALA A 326 -8.95 6.37 2.71
N PHE A 327 -8.60 6.11 1.45
CA PHE A 327 -8.77 7.08 0.37
C PHE A 327 -10.24 7.50 0.22
N VAL A 328 -11.16 6.55 0.14
CA VAL A 328 -12.58 6.84 -0.07
C VAL A 328 -13.18 7.62 1.11
N GLU A 329 -12.89 7.21 2.35
CA GLU A 329 -13.43 7.90 3.53
C GLU A 329 -12.91 9.36 3.61
N ILE A 330 -11.67 9.61 3.24
CA ILE A 330 -11.14 10.98 3.18
C ILE A 330 -11.72 11.73 1.98
N ALA A 331 -11.80 11.14 0.79
CA ALA A 331 -12.33 11.81 -0.39
C ALA A 331 -13.82 12.15 -0.27
N LYS A 332 -14.62 11.41 0.52
CA LYS A 332 -16.02 11.74 0.83
C LYS A 332 -16.18 13.07 1.56
N THR A 333 -15.16 13.57 2.25
CA THR A 333 -15.20 14.85 2.97
C THR A 333 -15.03 16.06 2.06
N ILE A 334 -14.77 15.84 0.77
CA ILE A 334 -14.55 16.93 -0.18
C ILE A 334 -15.89 17.42 -0.70
N ASP A 335 -16.20 18.68 -0.39
CA ASP A 335 -17.30 19.40 -1.00
C ASP A 335 -16.84 19.99 -2.35
N GLY A 336 -17.51 19.61 -3.45
CA GLY A 336 -17.17 20.04 -4.80
C GLY A 336 -16.26 19.10 -5.58
N PRO A 337 -15.48 19.58 -6.58
CA PRO A 337 -14.64 18.75 -7.44
C PRO A 337 -13.52 18.04 -6.68
N VAL A 338 -13.32 16.75 -6.99
CA VAL A 338 -12.18 15.98 -6.49
C VAL A 338 -10.98 16.21 -7.41
N THR A 339 -10.05 17.02 -6.94
CA THR A 339 -8.81 17.41 -7.64
C THR A 339 -7.58 17.02 -6.82
N ALA A 340 -6.40 17.09 -7.40
CA ALA A 340 -5.13 16.88 -6.68
C ALA A 340 -5.03 17.79 -5.44
N GLU A 341 -5.38 19.07 -5.60
CA GLU A 341 -5.33 20.05 -4.51
C GLU A 341 -6.37 19.78 -3.42
N SER A 342 -7.63 19.48 -3.80
CA SER A 342 -8.69 19.19 -2.81
C SER A 342 -8.40 17.90 -2.05
N LEU A 343 -7.81 16.89 -2.69
CA LEU A 343 -7.36 15.66 -2.04
C LEU A 343 -6.22 15.93 -1.04
N THR A 344 -5.20 16.69 -1.42
CA THR A 344 -4.10 17.05 -0.52
C THR A 344 -4.62 17.74 0.74
N ARG A 345 -5.49 18.75 0.58
CA ARG A 345 -6.12 19.44 1.71
C ARG A 345 -7.00 18.53 2.57
N ALA A 346 -7.75 17.62 1.94
CA ALA A 346 -8.56 16.67 2.69
C ALA A 346 -7.70 15.75 3.56
N TYR A 347 -6.58 15.26 3.04
CA TYR A 347 -5.63 14.47 3.81
C TYR A 347 -4.99 15.26 4.96
N GLU A 348 -4.53 16.50 4.73
CA GLU A 348 -3.96 17.35 5.78
C GLU A 348 -4.93 17.63 6.93
N ASN A 349 -6.23 17.61 6.65
CA ASN A 349 -7.28 17.83 7.63
C ASN A 349 -7.90 16.54 8.18
N ALA A 350 -7.54 15.38 7.67
CA ALA A 350 -8.14 14.10 8.06
C ALA A 350 -7.71 13.71 9.48
N ARG A 351 -8.70 13.56 10.37
CA ARG A 351 -8.52 13.12 11.75
C ARG A 351 -9.43 11.94 12.03
N HIS A 352 -8.92 10.97 12.80
CA HIS A 352 -9.69 9.81 13.25
C HIS A 352 -10.36 9.04 12.11
N VAL A 353 -9.62 8.83 11.01
CA VAL A 353 -10.10 8.03 9.88
C VAL A 353 -10.06 6.55 10.28
N ASP A 354 -11.22 6.01 10.60
CA ASP A 354 -11.38 4.60 10.96
C ASP A 354 -11.80 3.78 9.74
N THR A 355 -10.92 2.89 9.30
CA THR A 355 -11.22 1.93 8.23
C THR A 355 -11.90 0.65 8.76
N GLY A 356 -11.94 0.47 10.08
CA GLY A 356 -12.43 -0.73 10.75
C GLY A 356 -11.48 -1.94 10.64
N VAL A 357 -10.45 -1.88 9.79
CA VAL A 357 -9.57 -3.01 9.48
C VAL A 357 -8.07 -2.72 9.72
N ALA A 358 -7.71 -1.45 9.86
CA ALA A 358 -6.36 -0.98 10.17
C ALA A 358 -6.40 -0.08 11.42
N PRO A 359 -5.27 0.33 12.01
CA PRO A 359 -5.26 1.36 13.05
C PRO A 359 -5.94 2.65 12.58
N VAL A 360 -6.53 3.38 13.52
CA VAL A 360 -7.13 4.69 13.22
C VAL A 360 -6.05 5.64 12.70
N LEU A 361 -6.32 6.28 11.56
CA LEU A 361 -5.38 7.18 10.92
C LEU A 361 -5.67 8.63 11.30
N SER A 362 -4.61 9.42 11.44
CA SER A 362 -4.72 10.86 11.59
C SER A 362 -3.54 11.54 10.91
N PHE A 363 -3.83 12.56 10.11
CA PHE A 363 -2.84 13.32 9.35
C PHE A 363 -2.84 14.79 9.78
N SER A 364 -1.87 15.57 9.37
CA SER A 364 -1.83 17.03 9.47
C SER A 364 -0.83 17.58 8.45
N ALA A 365 -0.78 18.89 8.22
CA ALA A 365 0.21 19.53 7.37
C ALA A 365 1.68 19.18 7.75
N GLY A 366 1.94 18.89 9.03
CA GLY A 366 3.28 18.47 9.50
C GLY A 366 3.43 16.97 9.75
N ARG A 367 2.36 16.17 9.58
CA ARG A 367 2.38 14.73 9.79
C ARG A 367 1.62 14.00 8.69
N HIS A 368 2.35 13.51 7.71
CA HIS A 368 1.82 12.82 6.55
C HIS A 368 1.81 11.28 6.67
N LEU A 369 2.28 10.74 7.78
CA LEU A 369 2.10 9.34 8.15
C LEU A 369 0.91 9.20 9.10
N GLY A 370 -0.12 8.46 8.69
CA GLY A 370 -1.40 8.35 9.41
C GLY A 370 -1.32 7.57 10.71
N THR A 371 -0.46 6.55 10.79
CA THR A 371 -0.26 5.71 11.98
C THR A 371 1.16 5.19 12.07
N ARG A 372 1.57 4.78 13.29
CA ARG A 372 2.79 4.03 13.58
C ARG A 372 2.49 2.65 14.16
N ASP A 373 1.23 2.34 14.37
CA ASP A 373 0.82 1.16 15.13
C ASP A 373 1.01 -0.13 14.31
N VAL A 374 1.29 -1.20 15.05
CA VAL A 374 1.37 -2.57 14.56
C VAL A 374 0.61 -3.51 15.49
N GLN A 375 0.29 -4.72 15.01
CA GLN A 375 -0.29 -5.79 15.81
C GLN A 375 0.65 -6.99 15.80
N LYS A 376 0.78 -7.68 16.94
CA LYS A 376 1.49 -8.95 17.02
C LYS A 376 0.58 -10.08 16.55
N VAL A 377 1.12 -10.99 15.75
CA VAL A 377 0.43 -12.20 15.29
C VAL A 377 1.32 -13.43 15.48
N VAL A 378 0.70 -14.60 15.59
CA VAL A 378 1.39 -15.89 15.72
C VAL A 378 0.66 -16.96 14.91
N VAL A 379 1.40 -17.87 14.32
CA VAL A 379 0.78 -19.04 13.65
C VAL A 379 0.37 -20.07 14.69
N ARG A 380 -0.93 -20.39 14.70
CA ARG A 380 -1.50 -21.48 15.49
C ARG A 380 -2.48 -22.29 14.65
N ASN A 381 -2.37 -23.60 14.68
CA ASN A 381 -3.23 -24.49 13.91
C ASN A 381 -3.28 -24.14 12.40
N GLY A 382 -2.13 -23.71 11.85
CA GLY A 382 -1.99 -23.31 10.45
C GLY A 382 -2.66 -21.99 10.08
N ARG A 383 -2.96 -21.11 11.05
CA ARG A 383 -3.56 -19.78 10.83
C ARG A 383 -2.80 -18.71 11.58
N TRP A 384 -2.79 -17.50 11.04
CA TRP A 384 -2.36 -16.31 11.75
C TRP A 384 -3.43 -15.89 12.75
N GLU A 385 -3.08 -15.83 14.02
CA GLU A 385 -3.94 -15.34 15.10
C GLU A 385 -3.35 -14.08 15.71
N SER A 386 -4.20 -13.09 15.96
CA SER A 386 -3.83 -11.85 16.63
C SER A 386 -3.41 -12.10 18.09
N ARG A 387 -2.39 -11.37 18.55
CA ARG A 387 -1.89 -11.39 19.93
C ARG A 387 -1.99 -9.99 20.54
N GLY A 388 -3.14 -9.65 21.08
CA GLY A 388 -3.46 -8.33 21.60
C GLY A 388 -3.90 -7.34 20.52
N ASP A 389 -4.15 -6.11 20.95
CA ASP A 389 -4.58 -5.01 20.11
C ASP A 389 -3.42 -4.39 19.33
N PHE A 390 -3.73 -3.45 18.44
CA PHE A 390 -2.74 -2.55 17.87
C PHE A 390 -2.03 -1.75 18.96
N PHE A 391 -0.74 -1.56 18.79
CA PHE A 391 0.07 -0.76 19.72
C PHE A 391 1.12 0.04 18.96
N THR A 392 1.47 1.19 19.51
CA THR A 392 2.57 2.02 18.98
C THR A 392 3.91 1.43 19.47
N PRO A 393 4.83 1.06 18.59
CA PRO A 393 6.15 0.62 18.98
C PRO A 393 6.92 1.69 19.77
N PRO A 394 7.91 1.31 20.59
CA PRO A 394 8.73 2.28 21.33
C PRO A 394 9.34 3.34 20.39
N VAL A 395 9.33 4.60 20.85
CA VAL A 395 9.92 5.71 20.08
C VAL A 395 11.42 5.49 19.94
N ARG A 396 11.95 5.82 18.77
CA ARG A 396 13.39 5.95 18.52
C ARG A 396 13.86 7.31 19.01
N ASP A 397 15.05 7.37 19.57
CA ASP A 397 15.72 8.63 19.90
C ASP A 397 16.23 9.30 18.64
#